data_abd1b9cceda075d1f89ad464b620ee2f
#
_entry.id   abd1b9cceda075d1f89ad464b620ee2f
#
_cell.length_a   1.000
_cell.length_b   1.000
_cell.length_c   1.000
_cell.angle_alpha   90.00
_cell.angle_beta   90.00
_cell.angle_gamma   90.00
#
_symmetry.space_group_name_H-M   'P 1'
#
loop_
_entity.id
_entity.type
_entity.pdbx_description
1 polymer ?
#
loop_
_entity_poly.entity_id
_entity_poly.type
_entity_poly.pdbx_seq_one_letter_code
_entity_poly.pdbx_strand_id
1 'polypeptide(L)'
;MLETFILDTCVLSEASRRRPNPAVVQFLETVPDLRLPTAVLMEVQLGITQVSATDPVRAVRLGNWYQWVMSAGFPILDTTREVAEIWGVLAADPRLRNLVVGHAHAKRPRNGQDVHIAAFALAHRLPIATMNLRDFELIDRCYPLPGLYNPLEARWHVRMEPLFPGVEVERKWVLTP
;
A
#
# COMPACT_ATOMS: atom_id res chain seq x y z
N MET A 1 -3.93 -21.90 4.85
CA MET A 1 -4.18 -20.65 5.62
C MET A 1 -4.71 -19.62 4.65
N LEU A 2 -5.79 -18.93 4.99
CA LEU A 2 -6.31 -17.82 4.21
C LEU A 2 -5.28 -16.70 4.32
N GLU A 3 -4.76 -16.23 3.19
CA GLU A 3 -3.75 -15.17 3.19
C GLU A 3 -4.43 -13.81 3.39
N THR A 4 -3.90 -13.03 4.34
CA THR A 4 -4.31 -11.65 4.59
C THR A 4 -3.40 -10.72 3.80
N PHE A 5 -3.94 -9.70 3.13
CA PHE A 5 -3.16 -8.73 2.38
C PHE A 5 -3.46 -7.29 2.80
N ILE A 6 -2.42 -6.47 2.78
CA ILE A 6 -2.56 -5.02 2.74
C ILE A 6 -2.74 -4.61 1.28
N LEU A 7 -3.80 -3.84 0.99
CA LEU A 7 -4.04 -3.31 -0.35
C LEU A 7 -3.24 -2.03 -0.58
N ASP A 8 -2.54 -1.98 -1.71
CA ASP A 8 -2.00 -0.73 -2.26
C ASP A 8 -3.11 0.03 -3.02
N THR A 9 -2.99 1.35 -3.09
CA THR A 9 -3.92 2.24 -3.78
C THR A 9 -4.13 1.86 -5.24
N CYS A 10 -3.09 1.40 -5.94
CA CYS A 10 -3.19 1.02 -7.34
C CYS A 10 -4.12 -0.19 -7.55
N VAL A 11 -4.13 -1.16 -6.63
CA VAL A 11 -5.03 -2.32 -6.66
C VAL A 11 -6.46 -1.91 -6.32
N LEU A 12 -6.64 -1.16 -5.24
CA LEU A 12 -7.96 -0.69 -4.83
C LEU A 12 -8.60 0.19 -5.91
N SER A 13 -7.85 1.15 -6.46
CA SER A 13 -8.35 2.11 -7.46
C SER A 13 -8.66 1.47 -8.82
N GLU A 14 -8.11 0.29 -9.09
CA GLU A 14 -8.46 -0.44 -10.32
C GLU A 14 -9.96 -0.72 -10.41
N ALA A 15 -10.60 -1.04 -9.27
CA ALA A 15 -12.06 -1.25 -9.20
C ALA A 15 -12.89 0.00 -9.54
N SER A 16 -12.31 1.21 -9.45
CA SER A 16 -12.99 2.47 -9.82
C SER A 16 -13.00 2.75 -11.33
N ARG A 17 -12.25 1.99 -12.12
CA ARG A 17 -12.15 2.20 -13.58
C ARG A 17 -13.43 1.81 -14.31
N ARG A 18 -13.65 2.43 -15.45
CA ARG A 18 -14.80 2.04 -16.33
C ARG A 18 -14.69 0.61 -16.87
N ARG A 19 -13.47 0.12 -17.01
CA ARG A 19 -13.15 -1.26 -17.46
C ARG A 19 -12.01 -1.76 -16.56
N PRO A 20 -12.34 -2.26 -15.37
CA PRO A 20 -11.34 -2.78 -14.45
C PRO A 20 -10.77 -4.09 -15.01
N ASN A 21 -9.52 -4.40 -14.65
CA ASN A 21 -8.89 -5.64 -15.05
C ASN A 21 -9.55 -6.83 -14.34
N PRO A 22 -10.01 -7.87 -15.07
CA PRO A 22 -10.73 -8.99 -14.47
C PRO A 22 -9.93 -9.76 -13.41
N ALA A 23 -8.60 -9.90 -13.58
CA ALA A 23 -7.77 -10.61 -12.60
C ALA A 23 -7.70 -9.85 -11.25
N VAL A 24 -7.62 -8.51 -11.30
CA VAL A 24 -7.64 -7.68 -10.10
C VAL A 24 -9.01 -7.70 -9.42
N VAL A 25 -10.08 -7.65 -10.20
CA VAL A 25 -11.46 -7.77 -9.66
C VAL A 25 -11.63 -9.12 -8.98
N GLN A 26 -11.24 -10.20 -9.64
CA GLN A 26 -11.31 -11.55 -9.08
C GLN A 26 -10.52 -11.65 -7.76
N PHE A 27 -9.32 -11.07 -7.69
CA PHE A 27 -8.54 -11.02 -6.47
C PHE A 27 -9.29 -10.30 -5.34
N LEU A 28 -9.86 -9.12 -5.62
CA LEU A 28 -10.61 -8.34 -4.64
C LEU A 28 -11.88 -9.04 -4.15
N GLU A 29 -12.51 -9.88 -4.98
CA GLU A 29 -13.74 -10.61 -4.65
C GLU A 29 -13.49 -11.95 -3.95
N THR A 30 -12.34 -12.59 -4.21
CA THR A 30 -12.08 -13.96 -3.73
C THR A 30 -11.20 -14.03 -2.51
N VAL A 31 -10.35 -13.03 -2.27
CA VAL A 31 -9.49 -12.99 -1.07
C VAL A 31 -10.29 -12.49 0.13
N PRO A 32 -10.43 -13.30 1.18
CA PRO A 32 -11.39 -13.01 2.26
C PRO A 32 -10.91 -11.98 3.26
N ASP A 33 -9.60 -11.75 3.40
CA ASP A 33 -9.04 -10.80 4.38
C ASP A 33 -8.12 -9.80 3.67
N LEU A 34 -8.74 -8.72 3.18
CA LEU A 34 -8.07 -7.57 2.59
C LEU A 34 -8.16 -6.38 3.54
N ARG A 35 -7.04 -5.74 3.83
CA ARG A 35 -6.95 -4.63 4.78
C ARG A 35 -6.52 -3.34 4.11
N LEU A 36 -7.16 -2.23 4.51
CA LEU A 36 -6.91 -0.90 3.97
C LEU A 36 -6.11 -0.06 4.97
N PRO A 37 -4.83 0.26 4.69
CA PRO A 37 -4.10 1.25 5.47
C PRO A 37 -4.72 2.65 5.35
N THR A 38 -4.69 3.44 6.41
CA THR A 38 -5.08 4.86 6.35
C THR A 38 -4.26 5.65 5.31
N ALA A 39 -3.02 5.23 5.03
CA ALA A 39 -2.21 5.78 3.93
C ALA A 39 -2.90 5.68 2.55
N VAL A 40 -3.59 4.57 2.28
CA VAL A 40 -4.36 4.38 1.02
C VAL A 40 -5.57 5.31 1.00
N LEU A 41 -6.27 5.46 2.14
CA LEU A 41 -7.41 6.39 2.24
C LEU A 41 -6.97 7.84 2.00
N MET A 42 -5.82 8.23 2.55
CA MET A 42 -5.22 9.57 2.32
C MET A 42 -4.94 9.80 0.84
N GLU A 43 -4.37 8.82 0.14
CA GLU A 43 -4.03 8.95 -1.29
C GLU A 43 -5.29 9.00 -2.16
N VAL A 44 -6.29 8.16 -1.89
CA VAL A 44 -7.58 8.18 -2.59
C VAL A 44 -8.27 9.53 -2.41
N GLN A 45 -8.36 10.03 -1.17
CA GLN A 45 -8.98 11.33 -0.89
C GLN A 45 -8.22 12.47 -1.57
N LEU A 46 -6.89 12.45 -1.53
CA LEU A 46 -6.07 13.43 -2.24
C LEU A 46 -6.36 13.42 -3.74
N GLY A 47 -6.43 12.24 -4.36
CA GLY A 47 -6.74 12.09 -5.78
C GLY A 47 -8.12 12.62 -6.14
N ILE A 48 -9.16 12.37 -5.32
CA ILE A 48 -10.50 12.92 -5.50
C ILE A 48 -10.47 14.45 -5.46
N THR A 49 -9.80 15.01 -4.45
CA THR A 49 -9.68 16.47 -4.26
C THR A 49 -8.96 17.13 -5.42
N GLN A 50 -7.87 16.55 -5.91
CA GLN A 50 -7.14 17.08 -7.09
C GLN A 50 -7.99 17.04 -8.36
N VAL A 51 -8.72 15.96 -8.59
CA VAL A 51 -9.61 15.83 -9.76
C VAL A 51 -10.77 16.81 -9.69
N SER A 52 -11.26 17.18 -8.50
CA SER A 52 -12.39 18.10 -8.34
C SER A 52 -12.13 19.49 -8.94
N ALA A 53 -10.86 19.91 -8.97
CA ALA A 53 -10.46 21.19 -9.55
C ALA A 53 -10.52 21.22 -11.10
N THR A 54 -10.46 20.06 -11.77
CA THR A 54 -10.37 19.97 -13.23
C THR A 54 -11.53 19.20 -13.86
N ASP A 55 -12.11 18.25 -13.14
CA ASP A 55 -13.23 17.39 -13.60
C ASP A 55 -14.17 17.09 -12.43
N PRO A 56 -15.08 18.03 -12.10
CA PRO A 56 -16.02 17.86 -10.98
C PRO A 56 -16.93 16.64 -11.13
N VAL A 57 -17.34 16.29 -12.34
CA VAL A 57 -18.22 15.14 -12.61
C VAL A 57 -17.49 13.84 -12.28
N ARG A 58 -16.24 13.73 -12.66
CA ARG A 58 -15.39 12.60 -12.33
C ARG A 58 -15.12 12.53 -10.82
N ALA A 59 -14.91 13.68 -10.17
CA ALA A 59 -14.71 13.75 -8.74
C ALA A 59 -15.92 13.20 -7.96
N VAL A 60 -17.14 13.59 -8.34
CA VAL A 60 -18.39 13.06 -7.74
C VAL A 60 -18.48 11.53 -7.89
N ARG A 61 -18.16 11.00 -9.08
CA ARG A 61 -18.17 9.55 -9.32
C ARG A 61 -17.15 8.83 -8.44
N LEU A 62 -15.92 9.36 -8.33
CA LEU A 62 -14.88 8.79 -7.48
C LEU A 62 -15.24 8.90 -6.00
N GLY A 63 -15.88 10.00 -5.57
CA GLY A 63 -16.38 10.16 -4.21
C GLY A 63 -17.45 9.12 -3.86
N ASN A 64 -18.40 8.87 -4.76
CA ASN A 64 -19.43 7.85 -4.56
C ASN A 64 -18.82 6.44 -4.49
N TRP A 65 -17.85 6.14 -5.36
CA TRP A 65 -17.11 4.89 -5.29
C TRP A 65 -16.35 4.75 -3.97
N TYR A 66 -15.70 5.80 -3.51
CA TYR A 66 -14.99 5.79 -2.22
C TYR A 66 -15.94 5.54 -1.03
N GLN A 67 -17.11 6.17 -1.03
CA GLN A 67 -18.13 5.91 0.00
C GLN A 67 -18.60 4.44 -0.05
N TRP A 68 -18.75 3.88 -1.23
CA TRP A 68 -19.07 2.46 -1.38
C TRP A 68 -17.95 1.56 -0.82
N VAL A 69 -16.67 1.86 -1.09
CA VAL A 69 -15.52 1.14 -0.50
C VAL A 69 -15.58 1.21 1.03
N MET A 70 -15.86 2.37 1.60
CA MET A 70 -15.98 2.52 3.06
C MET A 70 -17.15 1.71 3.66
N SER A 71 -18.23 1.53 2.92
CA SER A 71 -19.36 0.71 3.32
C SER A 71 -19.17 -0.79 3.10
N ALA A 72 -18.18 -1.20 2.33
CA ALA A 72 -17.90 -2.61 2.01
C ALA A 72 -17.31 -3.40 3.20
N GLY A 73 -16.95 -2.72 4.30
CA GLY A 73 -16.54 -3.38 5.54
C GLY A 73 -15.08 -3.86 5.56
N PHE A 74 -14.21 -3.35 4.67
CA PHE A 74 -12.77 -3.63 4.77
C PHE A 74 -12.23 -3.19 6.13
N PRO A 75 -11.48 -4.06 6.86
CA PRO A 75 -10.76 -3.66 8.05
C PRO A 75 -9.77 -2.53 7.75
N ILE A 76 -9.89 -1.42 8.47
CA ILE A 76 -8.99 -0.28 8.34
C ILE A 76 -7.81 -0.47 9.31
N LEU A 77 -6.60 -0.29 8.79
CA LEU A 77 -5.39 -0.23 9.60
C LEU A 77 -5.05 1.24 9.85
N ASP A 78 -5.12 1.63 11.12
CA ASP A 78 -4.77 2.99 11.53
C ASP A 78 -3.26 3.18 11.68
N THR A 79 -2.78 4.40 11.45
CA THR A 79 -1.38 4.78 11.71
C THR A 79 -1.13 4.78 13.22
N THR A 80 -0.70 3.62 13.71
CA THR A 80 -0.29 3.46 15.11
C THR A 80 1.06 4.13 15.36
N ARG A 81 1.45 4.23 16.65
CA ARG A 81 2.79 4.68 17.03
C ARG A 81 3.89 3.84 16.34
N GLU A 82 3.74 2.51 16.32
CA GLU A 82 4.71 1.61 15.68
C GLU A 82 4.83 1.89 14.17
N VAL A 83 3.71 2.04 13.46
CA VAL A 83 3.71 2.40 12.03
C VAL A 83 4.41 3.74 11.80
N ALA A 84 4.14 4.75 12.66
CA ALA A 84 4.74 6.07 12.52
C ALA A 84 6.27 6.03 12.77
N GLU A 85 6.73 5.27 13.75
CA GLU A 85 8.16 5.10 14.04
C GLU A 85 8.88 4.40 12.88
N ILE A 86 8.31 3.31 12.34
CA ILE A 86 8.86 2.61 11.16
C ILE A 86 8.88 3.54 9.94
N TRP A 87 7.77 4.26 9.69
CA TRP A 87 7.74 5.23 8.60
C TRP A 87 8.85 6.27 8.71
N GLY A 88 9.10 6.80 9.91
CA GLY A 88 10.19 7.76 10.16
C GLY A 88 11.56 7.18 9.79
N VAL A 89 11.83 5.91 10.13
CA VAL A 89 13.07 5.22 9.76
C VAL A 89 13.20 5.08 8.25
N LEU A 90 12.14 4.60 7.59
CA LEU A 90 12.13 4.42 6.13
C LEU A 90 12.29 5.76 5.39
N ALA A 91 11.57 6.79 5.85
CA ALA A 91 11.58 8.12 5.21
C ALA A 91 12.91 8.85 5.37
N ALA A 92 13.67 8.56 6.42
CA ALA A 92 15.00 9.11 6.66
C ALA A 92 16.10 8.45 5.81
N ASP A 93 15.84 7.26 5.23
CA ASP A 93 16.84 6.54 4.45
C ASP A 93 17.12 7.25 3.11
N PRO A 94 18.38 7.67 2.85
CA PRO A 94 18.72 8.34 1.59
C PRO A 94 18.42 7.51 0.33
N ARG A 95 18.45 6.18 0.43
CA ARG A 95 18.16 5.26 -0.67
C ARG A 95 16.70 5.31 -1.11
N LEU A 96 15.79 5.68 -0.18
CA LEU A 96 14.35 5.78 -0.40
C LEU A 96 13.87 7.23 -0.64
N ARG A 97 14.79 8.20 -0.61
CA ARG A 97 14.45 9.63 -0.72
C ARG A 97 13.55 9.96 -1.90
N ASN A 98 13.77 9.32 -3.05
CA ASN A 98 12.99 9.55 -4.25
C ASN A 98 11.53 9.05 -4.14
N LEU A 99 11.20 8.21 -3.16
CA LEU A 99 9.85 7.74 -2.87
C LEU A 99 9.11 8.69 -1.92
N VAL A 100 9.84 9.43 -1.08
CA VAL A 100 9.29 10.33 -0.06
C VAL A 100 9.13 11.75 -0.58
N VAL A 101 10.15 12.27 -1.24
CA VAL A 101 10.17 13.66 -1.73
C VAL A 101 9.79 13.67 -3.21
N GLY A 102 8.61 14.23 -3.49
CA GLY A 102 8.20 14.48 -4.88
C GLY A 102 9.14 15.51 -5.53
N HIS A 103 9.63 15.23 -6.74
CA HIS A 103 10.36 16.23 -7.51
C HIS A 103 9.39 17.35 -7.93
N ALA A 104 9.73 18.61 -7.63
CA ALA A 104 8.90 19.78 -7.93
C ALA A 104 8.48 19.89 -9.42
N HIS A 105 9.25 19.27 -10.32
CA HIS A 105 8.99 19.23 -11.76
C HIS A 105 8.40 17.91 -12.27
N ALA A 106 8.06 16.97 -11.37
CA ALA A 106 7.44 15.72 -11.79
C ALA A 106 6.01 15.96 -12.29
N LYS A 107 5.67 15.43 -13.46
CA LYS A 107 4.30 15.50 -14.03
C LYS A 107 3.25 14.89 -13.07
N ARG A 108 3.68 14.01 -12.17
CA ARG A 108 2.89 13.42 -11.07
C ARG A 108 3.76 13.46 -9.82
N PRO A 109 3.52 14.39 -8.89
CA PRO A 109 4.23 14.40 -7.62
C PRO A 109 3.96 13.08 -6.88
N ARG A 110 5.02 12.45 -6.39
CA ARG A 110 4.90 11.27 -5.52
C ARG A 110 4.51 11.77 -4.14
N ASN A 111 3.57 11.07 -3.52
CA ASN A 111 3.00 11.50 -2.25
C ASN A 111 3.64 10.79 -1.04
N GLY A 112 4.70 9.99 -1.25
CA GLY A 112 5.37 9.25 -0.19
C GLY A 112 4.55 8.11 0.44
N GLN A 113 3.40 7.78 -0.15
CA GLN A 113 2.50 6.78 0.44
C GLN A 113 3.02 5.36 0.32
N ASP A 114 3.81 5.03 -0.71
CA ASP A 114 4.44 3.70 -0.84
C ASP A 114 5.29 3.37 0.39
N VAL A 115 6.07 4.35 0.89
CA VAL A 115 6.87 4.20 2.11
C VAL A 115 5.97 4.03 3.35
N HIS A 116 4.83 4.72 3.39
CA HIS A 116 3.87 4.59 4.47
C HIS A 116 3.18 3.22 4.44
N ILE A 117 2.73 2.75 3.26
CA ILE A 117 2.15 1.42 3.08
C ILE A 117 3.16 0.33 3.47
N ALA A 118 4.44 0.48 3.10
CA ALA A 118 5.51 -0.42 3.52
C ALA A 118 5.69 -0.44 5.05
N ALA A 119 5.56 0.72 5.72
CA ALA A 119 5.60 0.77 7.19
C ALA A 119 4.44 -0.03 7.83
N PHE A 120 3.24 0.01 7.26
CA PHE A 120 2.13 -0.85 7.69
C PHE A 120 2.45 -2.34 7.50
N ALA A 121 3.02 -2.70 6.34
CA ALA A 121 3.38 -4.08 6.05
C ALA A 121 4.39 -4.63 7.07
N LEU A 122 5.41 -3.85 7.40
CA LEU A 122 6.44 -4.21 8.39
C LEU A 122 5.87 -4.30 9.80
N ALA A 123 5.04 -3.32 10.23
CA ALA A 123 4.43 -3.29 11.55
C ALA A 123 3.50 -4.48 11.78
N HIS A 124 2.66 -4.77 10.79
CA HIS A 124 1.65 -5.84 10.88
C HIS A 124 2.13 -7.20 10.38
N ARG A 125 3.34 -7.28 9.80
CA ARG A 125 3.90 -8.50 9.18
C ARG A 125 2.97 -9.09 8.12
N LEU A 126 2.36 -8.25 7.31
CA LEU A 126 1.42 -8.62 6.26
C LEU A 126 1.99 -8.31 4.87
N PRO A 127 1.78 -9.20 3.89
CA PRO A 127 2.16 -8.93 2.51
C PRO A 127 1.33 -7.81 1.89
N ILE A 128 1.92 -7.13 0.91
CA ILE A 128 1.29 -6.07 0.13
C ILE A 128 0.81 -6.64 -1.19
N ALA A 129 -0.47 -6.41 -1.52
CA ALA A 129 -0.99 -6.60 -2.87
C ALA A 129 -0.81 -5.29 -3.66
N THR A 130 0.05 -5.31 -4.68
CA THR A 130 0.42 -4.13 -5.47
C THR A 130 0.68 -4.45 -6.94
N MET A 131 0.44 -3.48 -7.82
CA MET A 131 0.92 -3.47 -9.21
C MET A 131 2.12 -2.52 -9.40
N ASN A 132 2.50 -1.76 -8.35
CA ASN A 132 3.66 -0.86 -8.34
C ASN A 132 4.92 -1.58 -7.81
N LEU A 133 5.32 -2.65 -8.49
CA LEU A 133 6.44 -3.50 -8.04
C LEU A 133 7.75 -2.72 -7.89
N ARG A 134 8.05 -1.83 -8.83
CA ARG A 134 9.33 -1.11 -8.89
C ARG A 134 9.66 -0.39 -7.58
N ASP A 135 8.70 0.31 -7.00
CA ASP A 135 8.92 1.14 -5.82
C ASP A 135 8.98 0.26 -4.56
N PHE A 136 8.12 -0.76 -4.46
CA PHE A 136 8.14 -1.69 -3.33
C PHE A 136 9.33 -2.66 -3.36
N GLU A 137 9.82 -3.10 -4.52
CA GLU A 137 11.06 -3.88 -4.62
C GLU A 137 12.30 -3.05 -4.22
N LEU A 138 12.28 -1.73 -4.45
CA LEU A 138 13.33 -0.85 -3.95
C LEU A 138 13.30 -0.79 -2.41
N ILE A 139 12.11 -0.70 -1.83
CA ILE A 139 11.95 -0.73 -0.36
C ILE A 139 12.40 -2.09 0.19
N ASP A 140 11.97 -3.19 -0.42
CA ASP A 140 12.29 -4.56 0.00
C ASP A 140 13.80 -4.83 0.04
N ARG A 141 14.54 -4.32 -0.94
CA ARG A 141 16.01 -4.42 -0.96
C ARG A 141 16.69 -3.71 0.21
N CYS A 142 16.05 -2.71 0.78
CA CYS A 142 16.56 -1.96 1.93
C CYS A 142 16.03 -2.52 3.25
N TYR A 143 14.79 -2.93 3.26
CA TYR A 143 14.01 -3.38 4.41
C TYR A 143 13.11 -4.54 3.98
N PRO A 144 13.51 -5.81 4.23
CA PRO A 144 12.78 -6.98 3.76
C PRO A 144 11.29 -6.93 4.14
N LEU A 145 10.44 -6.91 3.13
CA LEU A 145 8.99 -6.87 3.28
C LEU A 145 8.43 -8.28 3.51
N PRO A 146 7.31 -8.44 4.22
CA PRO A 146 6.68 -9.75 4.45
C PRO A 146 6.23 -10.46 3.17
N GLY A 147 5.98 -9.71 2.10
CA GLY A 147 5.69 -10.23 0.78
C GLY A 147 5.16 -9.15 -0.16
N LEU A 148 5.36 -9.39 -1.46
CA LEU A 148 4.81 -8.58 -2.55
C LEU A 148 4.08 -9.50 -3.52
N TYR A 149 2.78 -9.30 -3.66
CA TYR A 149 1.92 -10.03 -4.57
C TYR A 149 1.34 -9.10 -5.63
N ASN A 150 1.45 -9.49 -6.89
CA ASN A 150 0.83 -8.77 -7.99
C ASN A 150 -0.48 -9.46 -8.43
N PRO A 151 -1.65 -8.89 -8.12
CA PRO A 151 -2.93 -9.48 -8.50
C PRO A 151 -3.15 -9.54 -10.01
N LEU A 152 -2.55 -8.60 -10.77
CA LEU A 152 -2.65 -8.58 -12.23
C LEU A 152 -1.99 -9.80 -12.88
N GLU A 153 -0.87 -10.27 -12.31
CA GLU A 153 -0.10 -11.40 -12.78
C GLU A 153 -0.42 -12.70 -12.03
N ALA A 154 -1.24 -12.60 -10.96
CA ALA A 154 -1.50 -13.66 -10.00
C ALA A 154 -0.19 -14.29 -9.45
N ARG A 155 0.81 -13.44 -9.13
CA ARG A 155 2.18 -13.87 -8.84
C ARG A 155 2.77 -13.17 -7.63
N TRP A 156 3.53 -13.96 -6.84
CA TRP A 156 4.43 -13.47 -5.80
C TRP A 156 5.75 -12.99 -6.42
N HIS A 157 6.16 -11.76 -6.11
CA HIS A 157 7.48 -11.21 -6.45
C HIS A 157 8.45 -11.31 -5.27
N VAL A 158 7.92 -11.12 -4.06
CA VAL A 158 8.63 -11.37 -2.80
C VAL A 158 7.69 -12.21 -1.95
N ARG A 159 8.22 -13.28 -1.33
CA ARG A 159 7.52 -14.06 -0.33
C ARG A 159 8.51 -14.44 0.74
N MET A 160 8.33 -13.92 1.94
CA MET A 160 9.04 -14.47 3.09
C MET A 160 8.40 -15.82 3.43
N GLU A 161 9.20 -16.88 3.32
CA GLU A 161 8.78 -18.15 3.91
C GLU A 161 8.60 -17.92 5.42
N PRO A 162 7.53 -18.47 6.03
CA PRO A 162 7.39 -18.39 7.47
C PRO A 162 8.62 -19.04 8.09
N LEU A 163 9.49 -18.25 8.68
CA LEU A 163 10.51 -18.75 9.59
C LEU A 163 9.78 -19.65 10.58
N PHE A 164 10.31 -20.84 10.82
CA PHE A 164 9.74 -21.90 11.63
C PHE A 164 8.89 -21.37 12.78
N PRO A 165 7.68 -21.94 13.03
CA PRO A 165 6.85 -21.49 14.12
C PRO A 165 7.64 -21.62 15.44
N GLY A 166 7.98 -20.50 16.06
CA GLY A 166 8.72 -20.43 17.34
C GLY A 166 9.99 -19.58 17.36
N VAL A 167 10.47 -19.05 16.23
CA VAL A 167 11.60 -18.11 16.23
C VAL A 167 11.07 -16.67 16.22
N GLU A 168 11.07 -16.02 17.38
CA GLU A 168 10.96 -14.57 17.45
C GLU A 168 12.16 -13.96 16.72
N VAL A 169 11.89 -13.31 15.59
CA VAL A 169 12.91 -12.48 14.94
C VAL A 169 13.14 -11.27 15.84
N GLU A 170 14.26 -11.25 16.54
CA GLU A 170 14.70 -10.07 17.31
C GLU A 170 14.65 -8.84 16.39
N ARG A 171 13.90 -7.84 16.81
CA ARG A 171 13.77 -6.55 16.12
C ARG A 171 15.12 -5.81 16.20
N LYS A 172 15.98 -5.99 15.21
CA LYS A 172 17.16 -5.13 15.05
C LYS A 172 16.82 -3.80 14.36
N TRP A 173 15.84 -3.09 14.89
CA TRP A 173 15.64 -1.67 14.59
C TRP A 173 16.37 -0.80 15.63
N VAL A 174 17.54 -1.23 16.04
CA VAL A 174 18.38 -0.42 16.93
C VAL A 174 19.10 0.58 16.06
N LEU A 175 18.70 1.85 16.18
CA LEU A 175 19.56 2.97 15.83
C LEU A 175 20.86 2.80 16.61
N THR A 176 21.90 2.32 15.94
CA THR A 176 23.26 2.43 16.49
C THR A 176 23.65 3.90 16.33
N PRO A 177 24.04 4.59 17.43
CA PRO A 177 24.42 6.00 17.40
C PRO A 177 25.65 6.26 16.53
#